data_1cde707eb011961e1f399d356591cc50
#
_entry.id   1cde707eb011961e1f399d356591cc50
#
_cell.length_a   1.000
_cell.length_b   1.000
_cell.length_c   1.000
_cell.angle_alpha   90.00
_cell.angle_beta   90.00
_cell.angle_gamma   90.00
#
_symmetry.space_group_name_H-M   'P 1'
#
loop_
_entity.id
_entity.type
_entity.pdbx_description
1 polymer ?
#
loop_
_entity_poly.entity_id
_entity_poly.type
_entity_poly.pdbx_seq_one_letter_code
_entity_poly.pdbx_strand_id
1 'polypeptide(L)'
;MPRKEMFLEYKRELCAMDGFDDLADPIWTYLADFDLFNSHKDAEWIPIKYDGKEVGFLIALGGELVRDETLDYYLWDAYVKPSCRRLGLMRQTVENYVRNHPGTYGLVMMDVNEGSHKFWASTMGKPDEVREWNWLGCHLYVYRKEKSERDRD
;
A
#
# COMPACT_ATOMS: atom_id res chain seq x y z
N MET A 1 -18.98 3.64 4.15
CA MET A 1 -18.18 4.87 4.32
C MET A 1 -17.60 5.28 2.98
N PRO A 2 -17.72 6.55 2.59
CA PRO A 2 -17.12 7.03 1.36
C PRO A 2 -15.59 6.84 1.34
N ARG A 3 -15.06 6.58 0.16
CA ARG A 3 -13.62 6.33 0.00
C ARG A 3 -12.73 7.46 0.53
N LYS A 4 -13.16 8.70 0.33
CA LYS A 4 -12.42 9.88 0.78
C LYS A 4 -12.29 9.92 2.30
N GLU A 5 -13.37 9.65 3.02
CA GLU A 5 -13.34 9.60 4.48
C GLU A 5 -12.45 8.47 4.98
N MET A 6 -12.51 7.31 4.33
CA MET A 6 -11.67 6.16 4.68
C MET A 6 -10.19 6.47 4.45
N PHE A 7 -9.87 7.15 3.36
CA PHE A 7 -8.50 7.56 3.05
C PHE A 7 -7.98 8.56 4.10
N LEU A 8 -8.81 9.50 4.53
CA LEU A 8 -8.43 10.46 5.58
C LEU A 8 -8.21 9.77 6.93
N GLU A 9 -9.04 8.80 7.28
CA GLU A 9 -8.82 8.01 8.49
C GLU A 9 -7.48 7.29 8.47
N TYR A 10 -7.16 6.69 7.33
CA TYR A 10 -5.88 6.02 7.12
C TYR A 10 -4.71 6.99 7.32
N LYS A 11 -4.77 8.17 6.70
CA LYS A 11 -3.69 9.16 6.83
C LYS A 11 -3.55 9.70 8.25
N ARG A 12 -4.65 9.87 8.96
CA ARG A 12 -4.61 10.28 10.37
C ARG A 12 -3.94 9.22 11.24
N GLU A 13 -4.23 7.96 10.99
CA GLU A 13 -3.60 6.85 11.69
C GLU A 13 -2.08 6.84 11.47
N LEU A 14 -1.63 7.04 10.22
CA LEU A 14 -0.21 7.14 9.92
C LEU A 14 0.46 8.34 10.59
N CYS A 15 -0.19 9.49 10.57
CA CYS A 15 0.36 10.70 11.22
C CYS A 15 0.50 10.52 12.72
N ALA A 16 -0.46 9.87 13.36
CA ALA A 16 -0.40 9.59 14.80
C ALA A 16 0.79 8.69 15.15
N MET A 17 1.11 7.72 14.30
CA MET A 17 2.27 6.84 14.49
C MET A 17 3.59 7.60 14.45
N ASP A 18 3.66 8.65 13.62
CA ASP A 18 4.88 9.44 13.43
C ASP A 18 4.94 10.64 14.41
N GLY A 19 3.99 10.73 15.34
CA GLY A 19 3.94 11.79 16.33
C GLY A 19 3.34 13.10 15.86
N PHE A 20 2.74 13.13 14.68
CA PHE A 20 2.09 14.30 14.12
C PHE A 20 0.60 14.28 14.48
N ASP A 21 0.25 14.92 15.59
CA ASP A 21 -1.15 14.99 16.01
C ASP A 21 -1.92 16.09 15.29
N ASP A 22 -1.23 17.10 14.76
CA ASP A 22 -1.85 18.22 14.09
C ASP A 22 -1.84 18.03 12.57
N LEU A 23 -3.02 17.92 12.00
CA LEU A 23 -3.23 17.76 10.57
C LEU A 23 -3.69 19.05 9.90
N ALA A 24 -3.29 20.20 10.44
CA ALA A 24 -3.72 21.49 9.88
C ALA A 24 -3.36 21.64 8.41
N ASP A 25 -2.14 21.27 8.03
CA ASP A 25 -1.64 21.40 6.66
C ASP A 25 -1.67 20.11 5.83
N PRO A 26 -1.35 18.94 6.38
CA PRO A 26 -1.27 17.70 5.60
C PRO A 26 -2.57 17.27 4.92
N ILE A 27 -3.71 17.71 5.41
CA ILE A 27 -5.01 17.32 4.84
C ILE A 27 -5.09 17.65 3.34
N TRP A 28 -4.61 18.81 2.92
CA TRP A 28 -4.65 19.21 1.51
C TRP A 28 -3.78 18.31 0.64
N THR A 29 -2.61 17.93 1.15
CA THR A 29 -1.72 16.98 0.47
C THR A 29 -2.39 15.62 0.32
N TYR A 30 -3.06 15.16 1.36
CA TYR A 30 -3.75 13.87 1.32
C TYR A 30 -4.90 13.86 0.33
N LEU A 31 -5.62 14.98 0.21
CA LEU A 31 -6.70 15.08 -0.76
C LEU A 31 -6.17 15.06 -2.19
N ALA A 32 -5.03 15.71 -2.44
CA ALA A 32 -4.38 15.65 -3.76
C ALA A 32 -3.98 14.23 -4.12
N ASP A 33 -3.41 13.47 -3.17
CA ASP A 33 -3.07 12.07 -3.35
C ASP A 33 -4.31 11.24 -3.65
N PHE A 34 -5.38 11.47 -2.90
CA PHE A 34 -6.65 10.76 -3.11
C PHE A 34 -7.16 10.96 -4.53
N ASP A 35 -7.18 12.20 -5.01
CA ASP A 35 -7.64 12.50 -6.37
C ASP A 35 -6.76 11.81 -7.41
N LEU A 36 -5.44 11.84 -7.22
CA LEU A 36 -4.49 11.17 -8.11
C LEU A 36 -4.79 9.66 -8.17
N PHE A 37 -4.94 9.02 -7.02
CA PHE A 37 -5.13 7.57 -6.95
C PHE A 37 -6.48 7.12 -7.51
N ASN A 38 -7.46 7.99 -7.59
CA ASN A 38 -8.76 7.67 -8.15
C ASN A 38 -8.92 8.05 -9.62
N SER A 39 -8.00 8.81 -10.20
CA SER A 39 -8.15 9.32 -11.55
C SER A 39 -7.00 8.99 -12.50
N HIS A 40 -5.80 8.73 -12.00
CA HIS A 40 -4.65 8.48 -12.86
C HIS A 40 -4.72 7.05 -13.44
N LYS A 41 -4.45 6.94 -14.74
CA LYS A 41 -4.50 5.65 -15.46
C LYS A 41 -3.55 4.58 -14.90
N ASP A 42 -2.43 4.99 -14.29
CA ASP A 42 -1.40 4.10 -13.75
C ASP A 42 -1.50 3.90 -12.24
N ALA A 43 -2.53 4.45 -11.61
CA ALA A 43 -2.88 4.18 -10.22
C ALA A 43 -4.12 3.31 -10.17
N GLU A 44 -4.11 2.32 -9.30
CA GLU A 44 -5.26 1.44 -9.12
C GLU A 44 -5.69 1.45 -7.67
N TRP A 45 -6.94 1.85 -7.46
CA TRP A 45 -7.62 1.74 -6.18
C TRP A 45 -8.33 0.39 -6.14
N ILE A 46 -7.81 -0.55 -5.36
CA ILE A 46 -8.39 -1.88 -5.23
C ILE A 46 -9.24 -1.89 -3.97
N PRO A 47 -10.58 -1.90 -4.10
CA PRO A 47 -11.43 -1.90 -2.92
C PRO A 47 -11.40 -3.25 -2.22
N ILE A 48 -11.40 -3.22 -0.90
CA ILE A 48 -11.51 -4.41 -0.08
C ILE A 48 -12.92 -4.42 0.50
N LYS A 49 -13.66 -5.48 0.21
CA LYS A 49 -15.05 -5.61 0.62
C LYS A 49 -15.24 -6.69 1.66
N TYR A 50 -16.12 -6.43 2.58
CA TYR A 50 -16.57 -7.39 3.58
C TYR A 50 -18.06 -7.18 3.81
N ASP A 51 -18.82 -8.26 3.70
CA ASP A 51 -20.29 -8.23 3.83
C ASP A 51 -20.94 -7.20 2.91
N GLY A 52 -20.45 -7.14 1.66
CA GLY A 52 -20.98 -6.25 0.63
C GLY A 52 -20.59 -4.78 0.74
N LYS A 53 -19.77 -4.41 1.74
CA LYS A 53 -19.36 -3.02 1.96
C LYS A 53 -17.86 -2.87 1.77
N GLU A 54 -17.44 -1.70 1.25
CA GLU A 54 -16.02 -1.38 1.18
C GLU A 54 -15.51 -1.05 2.59
N VAL A 55 -14.52 -1.81 3.05
CA VAL A 55 -13.95 -1.67 4.40
C VAL A 55 -12.46 -1.37 4.38
N GLY A 56 -11.87 -1.24 3.20
CA GLY A 56 -10.46 -0.95 3.05
C GLY A 56 -10.09 -0.78 1.59
N PHE A 57 -8.80 -0.60 1.35
CA PHE A 57 -8.27 -0.44 0.01
C PHE A 57 -6.79 -0.83 -0.04
N LEU A 58 -6.35 -1.17 -1.24
CA LEU A 58 -4.95 -1.30 -1.60
C LEU A 58 -4.70 -0.37 -2.79
N ILE A 59 -3.70 0.49 -2.69
CA ILE A 59 -3.29 1.35 -3.79
C ILE A 59 -2.06 0.77 -4.44
N ALA A 60 -2.18 0.42 -5.71
CA ALA A 60 -1.06 -0.04 -6.52
C ALA A 60 -0.71 1.00 -7.58
N LEU A 61 0.57 1.28 -7.74
CA LEU A 61 1.07 2.21 -8.74
C LEU A 61 1.93 1.46 -9.75
N GLY A 62 1.78 1.81 -11.02
CA GLY A 62 2.58 1.24 -12.10
C GLY A 62 2.94 2.32 -13.12
N GLY A 63 3.44 1.90 -14.29
CA GLY A 63 3.69 2.77 -15.43
C GLY A 63 4.43 4.08 -15.10
N GLU A 64 3.84 5.19 -15.48
CA GLU A 64 4.43 6.52 -15.29
C GLU A 64 4.63 6.92 -13.83
N LEU A 65 3.89 6.29 -12.91
CA LEU A 65 4.00 6.60 -11.48
C LEU A 65 5.16 5.86 -10.81
N VAL A 66 5.80 4.93 -11.50
CA VAL A 66 6.99 4.23 -11.01
C VAL A 66 8.17 4.74 -11.81
N ARG A 67 8.92 5.70 -11.24
CA ARG A 67 10.06 6.32 -11.90
C ARG A 67 11.37 5.57 -11.69
N ASP A 68 11.38 4.61 -10.80
CA ASP A 68 12.54 3.76 -10.54
C ASP A 68 12.56 2.62 -11.57
N GLU A 69 13.56 2.60 -12.43
CA GLU A 69 13.69 1.63 -13.52
C GLU A 69 13.86 0.19 -13.02
N THR A 70 14.23 0.01 -11.77
CA THR A 70 14.42 -1.33 -11.18
C THR A 70 13.13 -1.92 -10.64
N LEU A 71 12.04 -1.15 -10.60
CA LEU A 71 10.75 -1.58 -10.07
C LEU A 71 9.70 -1.59 -11.17
N ASP A 72 8.74 -2.51 -11.05
CA ASP A 72 7.57 -2.56 -11.92
C ASP A 72 6.36 -1.89 -11.26
N TYR A 73 6.23 -2.07 -9.97
CA TYR A 73 5.08 -1.59 -9.21
C TYR A 73 5.48 -1.06 -7.84
N TYR A 74 4.66 -0.14 -7.31
CA TYR A 74 4.62 0.15 -5.88
C TYR A 74 3.30 -0.38 -5.32
N LEU A 75 3.34 -1.02 -4.16
CA LEU A 75 2.17 -1.16 -3.31
C LEU A 75 2.24 -0.01 -2.33
N TRP A 76 1.53 1.07 -2.64
CA TRP A 76 1.80 2.38 -2.06
C TRP A 76 1.08 2.64 -0.74
N ASP A 77 -0.22 2.36 -0.69
CA ASP A 77 -1.03 2.51 0.51
C ASP A 77 -1.91 1.28 0.68
N ALA A 78 -2.10 0.88 1.94
CA ALA A 78 -2.92 -0.28 2.28
C ALA A 78 -3.62 -0.02 3.61
N TYR A 79 -4.94 -0.20 3.63
CA TYR A 79 -5.75 0.08 4.82
C TYR A 79 -6.96 -0.82 4.89
N VAL A 80 -7.24 -1.32 6.08
CA VAL A 80 -8.50 -1.98 6.42
C VAL A 80 -8.99 -1.33 7.71
N LYS A 81 -10.28 -1.02 7.78
CA LYS A 81 -10.90 -0.48 8.99
C LYS A 81 -10.55 -1.35 10.20
N PRO A 82 -10.24 -0.76 11.37
CA PRO A 82 -9.86 -1.54 12.55
C PRO A 82 -10.83 -2.68 12.90
N SER A 83 -12.13 -2.46 12.74
CA SER A 83 -13.14 -3.48 13.04
C SER A 83 -13.12 -4.68 12.10
N CYS A 84 -12.47 -4.56 10.95
CA CYS A 84 -12.40 -5.60 9.92
C CYS A 84 -11.00 -6.18 9.76
N ARG A 85 -10.08 -5.86 10.65
CA ARG A 85 -8.72 -6.38 10.63
C ARG A 85 -8.67 -7.82 11.15
N ARG A 86 -7.59 -8.53 10.85
CA ARG A 86 -7.33 -9.93 11.27
C ARG A 86 -8.29 -10.94 10.65
N LEU A 87 -8.96 -10.58 9.57
CA LEU A 87 -9.82 -11.49 8.79
C LEU A 87 -9.12 -11.99 7.52
N GLY A 88 -7.88 -11.61 7.29
CA GLY A 88 -7.12 -12.00 6.10
C GLY A 88 -7.51 -11.26 4.83
N LEU A 89 -8.29 -10.20 4.93
CA LEU A 89 -8.80 -9.48 3.76
C LEU A 89 -7.69 -8.81 2.95
N MET A 90 -6.78 -8.10 3.61
CA MET A 90 -5.67 -7.43 2.94
C MET A 90 -4.70 -8.45 2.35
N ARG A 91 -4.38 -9.49 3.11
CA ARG A 91 -3.51 -10.57 2.65
C ARG A 91 -4.01 -11.17 1.34
N GLN A 92 -5.29 -11.52 1.30
CA GLN A 92 -5.92 -12.08 0.11
C GLN A 92 -5.85 -11.11 -1.07
N THR A 93 -6.08 -9.83 -0.81
CA THR A 93 -6.04 -8.79 -1.83
C THR A 93 -4.64 -8.66 -2.41
N VAL A 94 -3.62 -8.60 -1.55
CA VAL A 94 -2.21 -8.49 -1.98
C VAL A 94 -1.78 -9.72 -2.77
N GLU A 95 -2.07 -10.91 -2.24
CA GLU A 95 -1.69 -12.17 -2.91
C GLU A 95 -2.32 -12.27 -4.29
N ASN A 96 -3.58 -11.88 -4.41
CA ASN A 96 -4.30 -11.87 -5.67
C ASN A 96 -3.68 -10.90 -6.67
N TYR A 97 -3.37 -9.68 -6.21
CA TYR A 97 -2.75 -8.66 -7.07
C TYR A 97 -1.38 -9.12 -7.59
N VAL A 98 -0.53 -9.60 -6.69
CA VAL A 98 0.83 -10.06 -7.04
C VAL A 98 0.78 -11.25 -7.99
N ARG A 99 -0.15 -12.17 -7.79
CA ARG A 99 -0.32 -13.32 -8.69
C ARG A 99 -0.64 -12.88 -10.11
N ASN A 100 -1.48 -11.87 -10.25
CA ASN A 100 -1.92 -11.37 -11.56
C ASN A 100 -0.97 -10.34 -12.17
N HIS A 101 0.01 -9.86 -11.41
CA HIS A 101 0.97 -8.84 -11.84
C HIS A 101 2.38 -9.24 -11.41
N PRO A 102 2.97 -10.29 -12.02
CA PRO A 102 4.34 -10.67 -11.69
C PRO A 102 5.31 -9.53 -11.98
N GLY A 103 6.29 -9.33 -11.12
CA GLY A 103 7.28 -8.28 -11.29
C GLY A 103 7.98 -7.93 -10.00
N THR A 104 8.70 -6.83 -10.02
CA THR A 104 9.44 -6.32 -8.87
C THR A 104 8.66 -5.20 -8.20
N TYR A 105 8.42 -5.35 -6.91
CA TYR A 105 7.58 -4.47 -6.11
C TYR A 105 8.41 -3.66 -5.14
N GLY A 106 8.06 -2.38 -5.01
CA GLY A 106 8.58 -1.52 -3.98
C GLY A 106 7.51 -1.17 -2.96
N LEU A 107 7.86 -1.20 -1.69
CA LEU A 107 7.00 -0.78 -0.59
C LEU A 107 7.77 0.20 0.27
N VAL A 108 7.22 1.39 0.47
CA VAL A 108 7.80 2.38 1.36
C VAL A 108 7.11 2.25 2.71
N MET A 109 7.87 1.96 3.75
CA MET A 109 7.33 1.79 5.10
C MET A 109 8.03 2.72 6.08
N MET A 110 7.24 3.30 6.99
CA MET A 110 7.80 4.02 8.13
C MET A 110 8.46 3.03 9.07
N ASP A 111 9.67 3.36 9.54
CA ASP A 111 10.42 2.48 10.44
C ASP A 111 9.65 2.19 11.73
N VAL A 112 8.85 3.13 12.20
CA VAL A 112 8.06 3.01 13.44
C VAL A 112 6.76 2.22 13.28
N ASN A 113 6.36 1.88 12.06
CA ASN A 113 5.10 1.17 11.80
C ASN A 113 5.27 -0.34 11.95
N GLU A 114 5.30 -0.81 13.19
CA GLU A 114 5.50 -2.24 13.50
C GLU A 114 4.42 -3.14 12.89
N GLY A 115 3.17 -2.68 12.88
CA GLY A 115 2.07 -3.43 12.30
C GLY A 115 2.26 -3.69 10.82
N SER A 116 2.73 -2.68 10.09
CA SER A 116 3.03 -2.79 8.67
C SER A 116 4.18 -3.77 8.42
N HIS A 117 5.26 -3.67 9.19
CA HIS A 117 6.40 -4.59 9.07
C HIS A 117 5.98 -6.04 9.28
N LYS A 118 5.19 -6.31 10.31
CA LYS A 118 4.69 -7.66 10.60
C LYS A 118 3.78 -8.17 9.49
N PHE A 119 2.88 -7.33 9.02
CA PHE A 119 1.95 -7.69 7.94
C PHE A 119 2.69 -8.06 6.67
N TRP A 120 3.60 -7.19 6.21
CA TRP A 120 4.32 -7.42 4.96
C TRP A 120 5.29 -8.60 5.04
N ALA A 121 5.95 -8.79 6.17
CA ALA A 121 6.80 -9.97 6.40
C ALA A 121 5.99 -11.25 6.33
N SER A 122 4.80 -11.26 6.90
CA SER A 122 3.90 -12.42 6.88
C SER A 122 3.32 -12.68 5.49
N THR A 123 3.04 -11.63 4.73
CA THR A 123 2.33 -11.71 3.43
C THR A 123 3.30 -11.87 2.25
N MET A 124 4.39 -11.13 2.24
CA MET A 124 5.34 -11.08 1.12
C MET A 124 6.65 -11.83 1.43
N GLY A 125 6.88 -12.18 2.67
CA GLY A 125 8.12 -12.83 3.10
C GLY A 125 9.24 -11.83 3.36
N LYS A 126 10.47 -12.33 3.31
CA LYS A 126 11.65 -11.49 3.49
C LYS A 126 11.89 -10.66 2.24
N PRO A 127 12.16 -9.34 2.37
CA PRO A 127 12.49 -8.53 1.20
C PRO A 127 13.81 -8.99 0.57
N ASP A 128 13.88 -8.87 -0.74
CA ASP A 128 15.10 -9.15 -1.49
C ASP A 128 16.15 -8.08 -1.28
N GLU A 129 15.71 -6.86 -1.00
CA GLU A 129 16.59 -5.72 -0.82
C GLU A 129 15.88 -4.66 0.02
N VAL A 130 16.65 -3.92 0.82
CA VAL A 130 16.16 -2.75 1.56
C VAL A 130 17.04 -1.58 1.16
N ARG A 131 16.41 -0.47 0.72
CA ARG A 131 17.10 0.72 0.24
C ARG A 131 16.73 1.93 1.08
N GLU A 132 17.62 2.91 1.10
CA GLU A 132 17.31 4.21 1.65
C GLU A 132 16.16 4.86 0.87
N TRP A 133 15.35 5.62 1.57
CA TRP A 133 14.28 6.41 0.97
C TRP A 133 14.54 7.88 1.32
N ASN A 134 14.13 8.77 0.43
CA ASN A 134 14.41 10.20 0.59
C ASN A 134 13.58 10.89 1.68
N TRP A 135 12.68 10.17 2.33
CA TRP A 135 11.95 10.68 3.49
C TRP A 135 12.55 10.11 4.77
N LEU A 136 12.83 10.99 5.74
CA LEU A 136 13.37 10.59 7.02
C LEU A 136 12.41 9.62 7.73
N GLY A 137 12.96 8.55 8.29
CA GLY A 137 12.18 7.56 9.02
C GLY A 137 11.47 6.53 8.16
N CYS A 138 11.77 6.48 6.87
CA CYS A 138 11.20 5.51 5.94
C CYS A 138 12.30 4.76 5.19
N HIS A 139 12.00 3.54 4.77
CA HIS A 139 12.86 2.75 3.88
C HIS A 139 12.04 2.13 2.77
N LEU A 140 12.70 1.86 1.66
CA LEU A 140 12.10 1.15 0.52
C LEU A 140 12.46 -0.33 0.61
N TYR A 141 11.46 -1.17 0.63
CA TYR A 141 11.59 -2.63 0.68
C TYR A 141 11.26 -3.18 -0.70
N VAL A 142 12.18 -3.95 -1.27
CA VAL A 142 12.06 -4.47 -2.63
C VAL A 142 11.78 -5.96 -2.59
N TYR A 143 10.76 -6.38 -3.33
CA TYR A 143 10.34 -7.77 -3.44
C TYR A 143 10.26 -8.17 -4.91
N ARG A 144 10.98 -9.22 -5.29
CA ARG A 144 10.91 -9.77 -6.64
C ARG A 144 9.91 -10.92 -6.64
N LYS A 145 8.80 -10.72 -7.33
CA LYS A 145 7.71 -11.70 -7.42
C LYS A 145 7.57 -12.19 -8.84
N GLU A 146 8.26 -13.27 -9.14
CA GLU A 146 8.22 -13.88 -10.45
C GLU A 146 6.92 -14.65 -10.65
N LYS A 147 6.58 -14.86 -11.91
CA LYS A 147 5.46 -15.71 -12.28
C LYS A 147 5.74 -17.13 -11.75
N SER A 148 4.76 -17.74 -11.09
CA SER A 148 4.91 -19.12 -10.59
C SER A 148 5.03 -20.09 -11.77
N GLU A 149 5.62 -21.27 -11.52
CA GLU A 149 5.72 -22.32 -12.57
C GLU A 149 4.35 -22.69 -13.13
N ARG A 150 3.33 -22.66 -12.29
CA ARG A 150 1.95 -22.95 -12.69
C ARG A 150 1.42 -21.94 -13.72
N ASP A 151 1.91 -20.71 -13.69
CA ASP A 151 1.45 -19.62 -14.56
C ASP A 151 2.34 -19.40 -15.77
N ARG A 152 3.45 -20.14 -15.89
CA ARG A 152 4.40 -20.00 -16.99
C ARG A 152 4.00 -20.71 -18.28
N ASP A 153 2.99 -21.52 -18.23
CA ASP A 153 2.49 -22.29 -19.39
C ASP A 153 1.48 -21.53 -20.24
#